data_71fa2b29129d1e8907307fdd0268c872
#
_entry.id   71fa2b29129d1e8907307fdd0268c872
#
_cell.length_a   1.000
_cell.length_b   1.000
_cell.length_c   1.000
_cell.angle_alpha   90.00
_cell.angle_beta   90.00
_cell.angle_gamma   90.00
#
_symmetry.space_group_name_H-M   'P 1'
#
loop_
_entity.id
_entity.type
_entity.pdbx_description
1 polymer ?
#
loop_
_entity_poly.entity_id
_entity_poly.type
_entity_poly.pdbx_seq_one_letter_code
_entity_poly.pdbx_strand_id
1 'polypeptide(L)'
;MATDNKTERSERADVPAVPLYQQVMDDLKGEIARGVYPTGSRIPSEMELAKSYGVGRITVRRAIEELSRAGYLNRQQGRGTFVCAPKLKRKIRQKGDVQSFTDGCAANDMVPGARLVSRTVVAATHEDAAFFGVEPGCELIVVERVRTADGIPVMLENNAFVLADHPYLQTLADEDLIDNSIFALVAEHSGRAPLK
;
A
#
# COMPACT_ATOMS: atom_id res chain seq x y z
N MET A 1 58.39 29.85 17.84
CA MET A 1 58.11 28.56 17.23
C MET A 1 56.58 28.43 17.13
N ALA A 2 56.08 28.60 15.94
CA ALA A 2 54.65 28.45 15.63
C ALA A 2 54.44 26.94 15.35
N THR A 3 53.40 26.37 15.92
CA THR A 3 52.89 25.09 15.47
C THR A 3 51.41 25.21 15.20
N ASP A 4 51.11 25.01 13.96
CA ASP A 4 49.81 24.85 13.28
C ASP A 4 48.82 24.02 14.09
N ASN A 5 47.61 24.60 14.28
CA ASN A 5 46.42 23.82 14.57
C ASN A 5 45.42 24.08 13.46
N LYS A 6 45.62 23.34 12.37
CA LYS A 6 44.77 23.34 11.20
C LYS A 6 44.17 21.95 11.05
N THR A 7 42.85 21.93 10.98
CA THR A 7 42.06 20.89 10.33
C THR A 7 41.63 19.68 11.19
N GLU A 8 40.52 19.83 11.86
CA GLU A 8 39.52 18.77 11.94
C GLU A 8 38.14 19.35 11.65
N ARG A 9 37.87 19.63 10.38
CA ARG A 9 36.52 19.81 9.88
C ARG A 9 35.97 18.41 9.63
N SER A 10 35.27 17.88 10.64
CA SER A 10 34.44 16.68 10.56
C SER A 10 33.56 16.74 9.32
N GLU A 11 33.79 15.79 8.40
CA GLU A 11 32.89 15.43 7.32
C GLU A 11 31.56 14.94 7.91
N ARG A 12 30.65 15.89 8.12
CA ARG A 12 29.22 15.52 8.22
C ARG A 12 28.79 15.14 6.81
N ALA A 13 28.60 13.84 6.56
CA ALA A 13 27.94 13.35 5.38
C ALA A 13 26.61 14.12 5.22
N ASP A 14 26.53 14.88 4.13
CA ASP A 14 25.34 15.62 3.71
C ASP A 14 24.28 14.60 3.29
N VAL A 15 23.46 14.14 4.23
CA VAL A 15 22.21 13.46 3.90
C VAL A 15 21.34 14.53 3.25
N PRO A 16 20.96 14.41 1.97
CA PRO A 16 20.16 15.42 1.30
C PRO A 16 18.86 15.62 2.07
N ALA A 17 18.66 16.81 2.59
CA ALA A 17 17.45 17.14 3.34
C ALA A 17 16.24 16.96 2.43
N VAL A 18 15.27 16.15 2.86
CA VAL A 18 14.02 15.92 2.11
C VAL A 18 13.37 17.29 1.85
N PRO A 19 13.02 17.61 0.60
CA PRO A 19 12.40 18.89 0.26
C PRO A 19 11.13 19.14 1.06
N LEU A 20 10.91 20.39 1.52
CA LEU A 20 9.74 20.72 2.36
C LEU A 20 8.40 20.35 1.74
N TYR A 21 8.24 20.47 0.42
CA TYR A 21 7.00 20.04 -0.25
C TYR A 21 6.78 18.53 -0.15
N GLN A 22 7.87 17.75 -0.16
CA GLN A 22 7.79 16.29 -0.01
C GLN A 22 7.34 15.94 1.41
N GLN A 23 7.89 16.58 2.43
CA GLN A 23 7.46 16.39 3.82
C GLN A 23 5.96 16.68 3.99
N VAL A 24 5.48 17.84 3.47
CA VAL A 24 4.05 18.17 3.50
C VAL A 24 3.20 17.14 2.75
N MET A 25 3.71 16.63 1.63
CA MET A 25 3.02 15.61 0.84
C MET A 25 2.89 14.29 1.60
N ASP A 26 3.98 13.84 2.25
CA ASP A 26 4.02 12.59 3.00
C ASP A 26 3.16 12.67 4.26
N ASP A 27 3.16 13.80 4.95
CA ASP A 27 2.29 14.06 6.10
C ASP A 27 0.81 14.05 5.71
N LEU A 28 0.43 14.73 4.64
CA LEU A 28 -0.94 14.73 4.13
C LEU A 28 -1.39 13.33 3.69
N LYS A 29 -0.52 12.54 3.03
CA LYS A 29 -0.79 11.14 2.73
C LYS A 29 -1.05 10.33 4.00
N GLY A 30 -0.21 10.49 5.02
CA GLY A 30 -0.38 9.85 6.31
C GLY A 30 -1.70 10.23 7.00
N GLU A 31 -2.11 11.51 6.96
CA GLU A 31 -3.38 11.97 7.51
C GLU A 31 -4.59 11.38 6.77
N ILE A 32 -4.53 11.31 5.43
CA ILE A 32 -5.55 10.65 4.61
C ILE A 32 -5.63 9.15 4.95
N ALA A 33 -4.49 8.47 5.05
CA ALA A 33 -4.42 7.05 5.39
C ALA A 33 -4.99 6.74 6.78
N ARG A 34 -4.74 7.60 7.76
CA ARG A 34 -5.32 7.49 9.13
C ARG A 34 -6.79 7.91 9.22
N GLY A 35 -7.38 8.39 8.11
CA GLY A 35 -8.78 8.82 8.07
C GLY A 35 -9.05 10.19 8.70
N VAL A 36 -8.01 10.99 8.99
CA VAL A 36 -8.17 12.39 9.45
C VAL A 36 -8.93 13.19 8.38
N TYR A 37 -8.63 12.92 7.12
CA TYR A 37 -9.39 13.41 5.97
C TYR A 37 -10.01 12.21 5.24
N PRO A 38 -11.28 11.86 5.52
CA PRO A 38 -11.94 10.76 4.83
C PRO A 38 -12.10 11.00 3.32
N THR A 39 -12.22 9.91 2.56
CA THR A 39 -12.53 9.98 1.12
C THR A 39 -13.77 10.84 0.87
N GLY A 40 -13.68 11.78 -0.06
CA GLY A 40 -14.72 12.74 -0.40
C GLY A 40 -14.76 13.98 0.51
N SER A 41 -14.02 14.00 1.62
CA SER A 41 -13.94 15.18 2.47
C SER A 41 -13.05 16.27 1.86
N ARG A 42 -13.28 17.51 2.29
CA ARG A 42 -12.46 18.66 1.92
C ARG A 42 -11.28 18.76 2.87
N ILE A 43 -10.06 18.95 2.32
CA ILE A 43 -8.87 19.29 3.11
C ILE A 43 -8.84 20.80 3.40
N PRO A 44 -8.08 21.26 4.41
CA PRO A 44 -7.88 22.68 4.66
C PRO A 44 -7.32 23.40 3.43
N SER A 45 -7.55 24.72 3.36
CA SER A 45 -7.03 25.55 2.27
C SER A 45 -5.51 25.63 2.26
N GLU A 46 -4.92 26.00 1.11
CA GLU A 46 -3.46 26.23 0.99
C GLU A 46 -2.93 27.19 2.06
N MET A 47 -3.72 28.18 2.48
CA MET A 47 -3.33 29.17 3.49
C MET A 47 -3.34 28.54 4.89
N GLU A 48 -4.37 27.75 5.23
CA GLU A 48 -4.47 27.06 6.52
C GLU A 48 -3.35 26.03 6.67
N LEU A 49 -3.11 25.22 5.62
CA LEU A 49 -2.01 24.26 5.59
C LEU A 49 -0.64 24.95 5.69
N ALA A 50 -0.43 26.05 4.98
CA ALA A 50 0.82 26.81 5.07
C ALA A 50 1.10 27.30 6.51
N LYS A 51 0.05 27.74 7.20
CA LYS A 51 0.14 28.15 8.61
C LYS A 51 0.39 26.94 9.52
N SER A 52 -0.29 25.83 9.31
CA SER A 52 -0.17 24.61 10.12
C SER A 52 1.23 23.99 10.01
N TYR A 53 1.75 23.89 8.78
CA TYR A 53 3.08 23.31 8.52
C TYR A 53 4.24 24.31 8.69
N GLY A 54 3.98 25.59 8.92
CA GLY A 54 5.02 26.62 9.04
C GLY A 54 5.83 26.82 7.75
N VAL A 55 5.24 26.59 6.58
CA VAL A 55 5.90 26.69 5.27
C VAL A 55 5.23 27.72 4.35
N GLY A 56 5.91 28.08 3.27
CA GLY A 56 5.35 29.00 2.29
C GLY A 56 4.17 28.39 1.50
N ARG A 57 3.20 29.21 1.08
CA ARG A 57 2.05 28.78 0.27
C ARG A 57 2.45 28.07 -1.03
N ILE A 58 3.58 28.48 -1.64
CA ILE A 58 4.11 27.85 -2.87
C ILE A 58 4.50 26.39 -2.59
N THR A 59 5.09 26.11 -1.42
CA THR A 59 5.47 24.75 -0.99
C THR A 59 4.23 23.87 -0.84
N VAL A 60 3.19 24.35 -0.15
CA VAL A 60 1.92 23.65 0.02
C VAL A 60 1.22 23.42 -1.32
N ARG A 61 1.17 24.44 -2.18
CA ARG A 61 0.57 24.34 -3.51
C ARG A 61 1.23 23.23 -4.32
N ARG A 62 2.57 23.18 -4.31
CA ARG A 62 3.32 22.12 -5.00
C ARG A 62 2.97 20.73 -4.45
N ALA A 63 2.91 20.57 -3.12
CA ALA A 63 2.51 19.31 -2.49
C ALA A 63 1.10 18.87 -2.92
N ILE A 64 0.12 19.81 -2.92
CA ILE A 64 -1.25 19.54 -3.36
C ILE A 64 -1.31 19.19 -4.86
N GLU A 65 -0.52 19.83 -5.69
CA GLU A 65 -0.44 19.56 -7.13
C GLU A 65 0.12 18.14 -7.39
N GLU A 66 1.18 17.76 -6.69
CA GLU A 66 1.74 16.41 -6.78
C GLU A 66 0.76 15.34 -6.27
N LEU A 67 0.10 15.58 -5.11
CA LEU A 67 -0.95 14.70 -4.61
C LEU A 67 -2.16 14.59 -5.55
N SER A 68 -2.50 15.68 -6.23
CA SER A 68 -3.58 15.66 -7.23
C SER A 68 -3.17 14.90 -8.49
N ARG A 69 -1.93 15.03 -8.92
CA ARG A 69 -1.34 14.28 -10.04
C ARG A 69 -1.28 12.79 -9.74
N ALA A 70 -0.93 12.44 -8.50
CA ALA A 70 -0.91 11.08 -7.98
C ALA A 70 -2.31 10.50 -7.72
N GLY A 71 -3.38 11.32 -7.79
CA GLY A 71 -4.77 10.88 -7.66
C GLY A 71 -5.29 10.81 -6.22
N TYR A 72 -4.55 11.31 -5.24
CA TYR A 72 -5.01 11.41 -3.84
C TYR A 72 -5.98 12.54 -3.61
N LEU A 73 -5.85 13.63 -4.37
CA LEU A 73 -6.65 14.83 -4.23
C LEU A 73 -7.30 15.22 -5.56
N ASN A 74 -8.46 15.85 -5.47
CA ASN A 74 -9.16 16.47 -6.61
C ASN A 74 -9.42 17.94 -6.31
N ARG A 75 -8.83 18.82 -7.11
CA ARG A 75 -9.02 20.26 -7.00
C ARG A 75 -10.27 20.70 -7.76
N GLN A 76 -11.25 21.24 -7.05
CA GLN A 76 -12.47 21.79 -7.62
C GLN A 76 -12.41 23.32 -7.53
N GLN A 77 -12.39 23.98 -8.68
CA GLN A 77 -12.27 25.43 -8.74
C GLN A 77 -13.41 26.12 -7.96
N GLY A 78 -13.07 27.06 -7.08
CA GLY A 78 -14.02 27.77 -6.23
C GLY A 78 -14.61 26.96 -5.06
N ARG A 79 -14.45 25.63 -5.04
CA ARG A 79 -15.03 24.75 -4.01
C ARG A 79 -14.01 24.21 -3.01
N GLY A 80 -12.73 24.11 -3.43
CA GLY A 80 -11.65 23.60 -2.60
C GLY A 80 -10.99 22.34 -3.16
N THR A 81 -10.20 21.69 -2.30
CA THR A 81 -9.50 20.44 -2.63
C THR A 81 -10.10 19.30 -1.80
N PHE A 82 -10.41 18.19 -2.44
CA PHE A 82 -11.12 17.05 -1.86
C PHE A 82 -10.29 15.78 -1.96
N VAL A 83 -10.39 14.90 -0.96
CA VAL A 83 -9.75 13.59 -0.96
C VAL A 83 -10.42 12.67 -1.98
N CYS A 84 -9.64 12.07 -2.86
CA CYS A 84 -10.10 11.07 -3.81
C CYS A 84 -10.08 9.67 -3.21
N ALA A 85 -10.95 8.79 -3.70
CA ALA A 85 -10.75 7.36 -3.54
C ALA A 85 -9.48 6.94 -4.31
N PRO A 86 -8.60 6.12 -3.72
CA PRO A 86 -7.40 5.64 -4.40
C PRO A 86 -7.77 4.95 -5.71
N LYS A 87 -7.21 5.41 -6.82
CA LYS A 87 -7.39 4.79 -8.13
C LYS A 87 -6.16 3.95 -8.46
N LEU A 88 -6.19 2.68 -8.13
CA LEU A 88 -5.26 1.73 -8.72
C LEU A 88 -5.56 1.66 -10.22
N LYS A 89 -4.71 2.22 -11.04
CA LYS A 89 -4.74 2.02 -12.49
C LYS A 89 -4.26 0.59 -12.76
N ARG A 90 -5.14 -0.39 -12.66
CA ARG A 90 -4.86 -1.73 -13.21
C ARG A 90 -4.73 -1.57 -14.71
N LYS A 91 -3.51 -1.59 -15.22
CA LYS A 91 -3.27 -1.94 -16.60
C LYS A 91 -3.61 -3.42 -16.72
N ILE A 92 -4.80 -3.73 -17.23
CA ILE A 92 -5.12 -5.10 -17.66
C ILE A 92 -4.17 -5.37 -18.82
N ARG A 93 -3.03 -6.01 -18.52
CA ARG A 93 -2.12 -6.50 -19.56
C ARG A 93 -2.77 -7.73 -20.17
N GLN A 94 -2.69 -7.81 -21.51
CA GLN A 94 -3.20 -8.93 -22.30
C GLN A 94 -2.57 -10.25 -21.84
N LYS A 95 -3.43 -11.30 -21.77
CA LYS A 95 -3.12 -12.73 -21.66
C LYS A 95 -1.75 -13.10 -21.06
N GLY A 96 -1.73 -13.51 -19.81
CA GLY A 96 -0.66 -14.31 -19.24
C GLY A 96 0.09 -13.74 -18.04
N ASP A 97 0.02 -12.43 -17.73
CA ASP A 97 0.68 -11.87 -16.55
C ASP A 97 -0.31 -11.76 -15.38
N VAL A 98 -0.22 -12.71 -14.45
CA VAL A 98 -0.86 -12.56 -13.13
C VAL A 98 -0.03 -11.53 -12.36
N GLN A 99 -0.42 -10.26 -12.44
CA GLN A 99 0.19 -9.20 -11.67
C GLN A 99 -0.38 -9.25 -10.25
N SER A 100 0.48 -9.45 -9.26
CA SER A 100 0.07 -9.39 -7.85
C SER A 100 -0.37 -7.96 -7.49
N PHE A 101 -1.14 -7.82 -6.40
CA PHE A 101 -1.49 -6.50 -5.87
C PHE A 101 -0.22 -5.68 -5.53
N THR A 102 0.79 -6.35 -4.98
CA THR A 102 2.10 -5.75 -4.64
C THR A 102 2.79 -5.16 -5.86
N ASP A 103 2.83 -5.91 -6.97
CA ASP A 103 3.40 -5.41 -8.24
C ASP A 103 2.58 -4.24 -8.80
N GLY A 104 1.25 -4.31 -8.65
CA GLY A 104 0.35 -3.23 -9.04
C GLY A 104 0.60 -1.94 -8.26
N CYS A 105 0.87 -2.02 -6.97
CA CYS A 105 1.26 -0.88 -6.15
C CYS A 105 2.61 -0.32 -6.58
N ALA A 106 3.63 -1.18 -6.72
CA ALA A 106 4.97 -0.78 -7.14
C ALA A 106 4.96 -0.07 -8.50
N ALA A 107 4.16 -0.55 -9.46
CA ALA A 107 4.01 0.08 -10.78
C ALA A 107 3.33 1.46 -10.74
N ASN A 108 2.76 1.86 -9.61
CA ASN A 108 2.10 3.16 -9.39
C ASN A 108 2.78 3.98 -8.27
N ASP A 109 4.02 3.63 -7.88
CA ASP A 109 4.78 4.28 -6.81
C ASP A 109 4.02 4.33 -5.47
N MET A 110 3.24 3.30 -5.18
CA MET A 110 2.46 3.14 -3.95
C MET A 110 3.06 2.06 -3.06
N VAL A 111 2.96 2.24 -1.75
CA VAL A 111 3.37 1.23 -0.76
C VAL A 111 2.21 0.24 -0.55
N PRO A 112 2.39 -1.05 -0.90
CA PRO A 112 1.39 -2.06 -0.64
C PRO A 112 1.34 -2.40 0.85
N GLY A 113 0.14 -2.70 1.36
CA GLY A 113 -0.06 -3.20 2.71
C GLY A 113 -1.29 -4.10 2.78
N ALA A 114 -1.50 -4.71 3.94
CA ALA A 114 -2.70 -5.45 4.21
C ALA A 114 -3.12 -5.35 5.69
N ARG A 115 -4.36 -5.68 5.96
CA ARG A 115 -4.88 -5.99 7.29
C ARG A 115 -5.60 -7.33 7.19
N LEU A 116 -5.21 -8.29 8.01
CA LEU A 116 -5.89 -9.58 8.12
C LEU A 116 -7.29 -9.35 8.70
N VAL A 117 -8.31 -9.88 8.02
CA VAL A 117 -9.70 -9.86 8.49
C VAL A 117 -10.02 -11.20 9.15
N SER A 118 -9.75 -12.28 8.45
CA SER A 118 -9.96 -13.63 8.96
C SER A 118 -9.03 -14.64 8.31
N ARG A 119 -8.78 -15.73 9.03
CA ARG A 119 -8.12 -16.94 8.56
C ARG A 119 -8.89 -18.12 9.15
N THR A 120 -9.63 -18.84 8.30
CA THR A 120 -10.55 -19.88 8.72
C THR A 120 -10.37 -21.13 7.89
N VAL A 121 -10.66 -22.28 8.50
CA VAL A 121 -10.77 -23.56 7.79
C VAL A 121 -12.24 -23.88 7.59
N VAL A 122 -12.64 -24.16 6.36
CA VAL A 122 -14.00 -24.46 5.97
C VAL A 122 -14.06 -25.75 5.13
N ALA A 123 -15.18 -26.43 5.14
CA ALA A 123 -15.42 -27.58 4.26
C ALA A 123 -15.76 -27.07 2.84
N ALA A 124 -15.13 -27.66 1.82
CA ALA A 124 -15.41 -27.36 0.43
C ALA A 124 -16.87 -27.68 0.08
N THR A 125 -17.55 -26.72 -0.52
CA THR A 125 -18.86 -26.96 -1.15
C THR A 125 -18.71 -27.81 -2.40
N HIS A 126 -19.81 -28.26 -3.03
CA HIS A 126 -19.75 -28.96 -4.31
C HIS A 126 -19.13 -28.10 -5.42
N GLU A 127 -19.34 -26.78 -5.38
CA GLU A 127 -18.77 -25.83 -6.34
C GLU A 127 -17.27 -25.66 -6.11
N ASP A 128 -16.84 -25.48 -4.86
CA ASP A 128 -15.42 -25.41 -4.49
C ASP A 128 -14.69 -26.70 -4.89
N ALA A 129 -15.29 -27.86 -4.57
CA ALA A 129 -14.72 -29.17 -4.89
C ALA A 129 -14.52 -29.35 -6.41
N ALA A 130 -15.50 -28.94 -7.21
CA ALA A 130 -15.39 -28.98 -8.67
C ALA A 130 -14.30 -27.99 -9.19
N PHE A 131 -14.16 -26.82 -8.57
CA PHE A 131 -13.15 -25.82 -8.95
C PHE A 131 -11.73 -26.28 -8.61
N PHE A 132 -11.52 -26.81 -7.40
CA PHE A 132 -10.21 -27.26 -6.94
C PHE A 132 -9.84 -28.69 -7.38
N GLY A 133 -10.79 -29.46 -7.93
CA GLY A 133 -10.59 -30.84 -8.31
C GLY A 133 -10.41 -31.78 -7.10
N VAL A 134 -11.12 -31.52 -6.01
CA VAL A 134 -11.11 -32.29 -4.76
C VAL A 134 -12.49 -32.86 -4.44
N GLU A 135 -12.59 -33.73 -3.42
CA GLU A 135 -13.89 -34.23 -2.95
C GLU A 135 -14.66 -33.17 -2.16
N PRO A 136 -16.00 -33.12 -2.27
CA PRO A 136 -16.83 -32.29 -1.41
C PRO A 136 -16.57 -32.57 0.08
N GLY A 137 -16.46 -31.51 0.88
CA GLY A 137 -16.12 -31.59 2.29
C GLY A 137 -14.62 -31.61 2.60
N CYS A 138 -13.75 -31.63 1.57
CA CYS A 138 -12.33 -31.41 1.74
C CYS A 138 -12.08 -30.04 2.46
N GLU A 139 -11.09 -30.01 3.34
CA GLU A 139 -10.79 -28.77 4.07
C GLU A 139 -10.09 -27.73 3.18
N LEU A 140 -10.65 -26.53 3.15
CA LEU A 140 -10.07 -25.36 2.54
C LEU A 140 -9.64 -24.38 3.63
N ILE A 141 -8.46 -23.78 3.50
CA ILE A 141 -8.07 -22.64 4.29
C ILE A 141 -8.40 -21.36 3.50
N VAL A 142 -9.17 -20.47 4.14
CA VAL A 142 -9.60 -19.20 3.57
C VAL A 142 -8.93 -18.07 4.32
N VAL A 143 -8.22 -17.22 3.58
CA VAL A 143 -7.54 -16.03 4.10
C VAL A 143 -8.20 -14.79 3.50
N GLU A 144 -8.83 -13.98 4.35
CA GLU A 144 -9.48 -12.74 3.97
C GLU A 144 -8.68 -11.55 4.47
N ARG A 145 -8.35 -10.61 3.56
CA ARG A 145 -7.53 -9.44 3.87
C ARG A 145 -8.11 -8.18 3.23
N VAL A 146 -8.04 -7.08 3.95
CA VAL A 146 -8.19 -5.75 3.35
C VAL A 146 -6.81 -5.31 2.84
N ARG A 147 -6.68 -5.13 1.52
CA ARG A 147 -5.46 -4.61 0.92
C ARG A 147 -5.45 -3.09 0.95
N THR A 148 -4.29 -2.53 1.27
CA THR A 148 -4.11 -1.08 1.33
C THR A 148 -3.04 -0.63 0.35
N ALA A 149 -3.20 0.58 -0.21
CA ALA A 149 -2.19 1.29 -0.97
C ALA A 149 -1.87 2.60 -0.23
N ASP A 150 -0.62 2.83 0.16
CA ASP A 150 -0.19 3.93 1.04
C ASP A 150 -1.05 4.02 2.33
N GLY A 151 -1.40 2.87 2.92
CA GLY A 151 -2.24 2.77 4.11
C GLY A 151 -3.74 2.94 3.87
N ILE A 152 -4.18 3.34 2.67
CA ILE A 152 -5.60 3.54 2.34
C ILE A 152 -6.22 2.22 1.87
N PRO A 153 -7.35 1.76 2.46
CA PRO A 153 -8.04 0.56 2.03
C PRO A 153 -8.55 0.69 0.59
N VAL A 154 -8.23 -0.28 -0.26
CA VAL A 154 -8.58 -0.25 -1.69
C VAL A 154 -9.32 -1.49 -2.18
N MET A 155 -9.18 -2.63 -1.47
CA MET A 155 -9.75 -3.89 -1.94
C MET A 155 -9.90 -4.87 -0.76
N LEU A 156 -10.97 -5.67 -0.80
CA LEU A 156 -11.10 -6.89 -0.03
C LEU A 156 -10.59 -8.05 -0.89
N GLU A 157 -9.64 -8.82 -0.38
CA GLU A 157 -9.05 -9.96 -1.03
C GLU A 157 -9.45 -11.23 -0.25
N ASN A 158 -9.99 -12.20 -0.96
CA ASN A 158 -10.35 -13.49 -0.41
C ASN A 158 -9.62 -14.58 -1.20
N ASN A 159 -8.79 -15.36 -0.52
CA ASN A 159 -7.99 -16.41 -1.10
C ASN A 159 -8.33 -17.73 -0.41
N ALA A 160 -8.70 -18.75 -1.20
CA ALA A 160 -8.93 -20.10 -0.72
C ALA A 160 -7.88 -21.06 -1.28
N PHE A 161 -7.42 -21.99 -0.45
CA PHE A 161 -6.44 -23.01 -0.81
C PHE A 161 -6.88 -24.36 -0.22
N VAL A 162 -6.54 -25.45 -0.89
CA VAL A 162 -6.70 -26.81 -0.32
C VAL A 162 -5.74 -26.91 0.86
N LEU A 163 -6.27 -27.14 2.07
CA LEU A 163 -5.47 -27.13 3.29
C LEU A 163 -4.38 -28.20 3.27
N ALA A 164 -4.68 -29.38 2.73
CA ALA A 164 -3.71 -30.48 2.61
C ALA A 164 -2.47 -30.12 1.78
N ASP A 165 -2.63 -29.25 0.76
CA ASP A 165 -1.53 -28.79 -0.10
C ASP A 165 -0.78 -27.59 0.51
N HIS A 166 -1.44 -26.83 1.40
CA HIS A 166 -0.92 -25.58 1.98
C HIS A 166 -1.08 -25.53 3.52
N PRO A 167 -0.66 -26.57 4.28
CA PRO A 167 -0.88 -26.62 5.72
C PRO A 167 -0.17 -25.51 6.48
N TYR A 168 0.95 -24.99 5.95
CA TYR A 168 1.70 -23.90 6.54
C TYR A 168 0.88 -22.59 6.67
N LEU A 169 -0.11 -22.36 5.79
CA LEU A 169 -0.97 -21.18 5.86
C LEU A 169 -1.78 -21.12 7.16
N GLN A 170 -2.01 -22.27 7.82
CA GLN A 170 -2.70 -22.31 9.11
C GLN A 170 -1.82 -21.83 10.27
N THR A 171 -0.51 -22.00 10.16
CA THR A 171 0.46 -21.77 11.24
C THR A 171 1.36 -20.55 11.05
N LEU A 172 1.35 -19.93 9.85
CA LEU A 172 2.07 -18.68 9.61
C LEU A 172 1.65 -17.60 10.61
N ALA A 173 2.60 -16.77 11.02
CA ALA A 173 2.28 -15.58 11.81
C ALA A 173 1.36 -14.63 11.01
N ASP A 174 0.51 -13.88 11.71
CA ASP A 174 -0.39 -12.92 11.04
C ASP A 174 0.40 -11.82 10.34
N GLU A 175 1.54 -11.43 10.89
CA GLU A 175 2.48 -10.47 10.30
C GLU A 175 2.95 -10.93 8.91
N ASP A 176 3.26 -12.23 8.74
CA ASP A 176 3.67 -12.76 7.44
C ASP A 176 2.58 -12.62 6.39
N LEU A 177 1.31 -12.84 6.79
CA LEU A 177 0.16 -12.65 5.92
C LEU A 177 -0.15 -11.18 5.63
N ILE A 178 0.25 -10.25 6.51
CA ILE A 178 0.06 -8.81 6.37
C ILE A 178 1.12 -8.22 5.44
N ASP A 179 2.38 -8.54 5.68
CA ASP A 179 3.52 -7.87 5.05
C ASP A 179 3.87 -8.45 3.69
N ASN A 180 3.44 -9.69 3.40
CA ASN A 180 3.82 -10.37 2.17
C ASN A 180 2.67 -10.53 1.16
N SER A 181 3.06 -10.68 -0.11
CA SER A 181 2.15 -11.18 -1.14
C SER A 181 1.82 -12.64 -0.88
N ILE A 182 0.54 -13.02 -0.87
CA ILE A 182 0.16 -14.42 -0.68
C ILE A 182 0.70 -15.31 -1.80
N PHE A 183 0.84 -14.78 -3.01
CA PHE A 183 1.48 -15.50 -4.12
C PHE A 183 2.97 -15.75 -3.86
N ALA A 184 3.69 -14.80 -3.23
CA ALA A 184 5.08 -14.97 -2.85
C ALA A 184 5.22 -16.06 -1.77
N LEU A 185 4.37 -16.03 -0.73
CA LEU A 185 4.34 -17.03 0.33
C LEU A 185 4.06 -18.44 -0.23
N VAL A 186 3.09 -18.54 -1.14
CA VAL A 186 2.77 -19.83 -1.79
C VAL A 186 3.93 -20.31 -2.66
N ALA A 187 4.56 -19.43 -3.43
CA ALA A 187 5.71 -19.79 -4.26
C ALA A 187 6.90 -20.26 -3.42
N GLU A 188 7.20 -19.58 -2.31
CA GLU A 188 8.28 -19.94 -1.39
C GLU A 188 8.09 -21.32 -0.77
N HIS A 189 6.88 -21.61 -0.25
CA HIS A 189 6.61 -22.85 0.45
C HIS A 189 6.32 -24.04 -0.48
N SER A 190 5.73 -23.80 -1.64
CA SER A 190 5.44 -24.86 -2.61
C SER A 190 6.57 -25.17 -3.59
N GLY A 191 7.57 -24.28 -3.67
CA GLY A 191 8.62 -24.34 -4.68
C GLY A 191 8.10 -24.15 -6.12
N ARG A 192 6.85 -23.75 -6.30
CA ARG A 192 6.20 -23.54 -7.59
C ARG A 192 5.90 -22.05 -7.79
N ALA A 193 6.43 -21.46 -8.85
CA ALA A 193 6.01 -20.12 -9.24
C ALA A 193 4.53 -20.14 -9.70
N PRO A 194 3.76 -19.06 -9.45
CA PRO A 194 2.43 -18.91 -10.02
C PRO A 194 2.49 -19.11 -11.54
N LEU A 195 1.55 -19.85 -12.10
CA LEU A 195 1.46 -20.00 -13.56
C LEU A 195 1.24 -18.60 -14.18
N LYS A 196 2.13 -18.27 -15.11
CA LYS A 196 2.06 -17.02 -15.89
C LYS A 196 1.00 -17.13 -16.98
#